data_7483330c5dde8a2b457d60dfd0471e59
#
_entry.id   7483330c5dde8a2b457d60dfd0471e59
#
_cell.length_a   1.000
_cell.length_b   1.000
_cell.length_c   1.000
_cell.angle_alpha   90.00
_cell.angle_beta   90.00
_cell.angle_gamma   90.00
#
_symmetry.space_group_name_H-M   'P 1'
#
loop_
_entity.id
_entity.type
_entity.pdbx_description
1 polymer ?
#
loop_
_entity_poly.entity_id
_entity_poly.type
_entity_poly.pdbx_seq_one_letter_code
_entity_poly.pdbx_strand_id
1 'polypeptide(L)'
;MMRRLFKPAAALLALALLGGCAGPRKNLDYTAFKAARPHSILVLPPVNESPDVSATYSLMSQVTFPLAEAGYYVMPVALVDETFKQNGLNNAAEISQVPAAKLRSIFGADAALYVKVTDYGTKYMVLSSATIVTATASLVDLKTGTTLWTGSASASSEEGQNNNGGGIIGMLITAAVKQIINSSSDAGYPIAGITSARLLSAGHPNALLYGPRSPRYGTD
;
A
#
# COMPACT_ATOMS: atom_id res chain seq x y z
N MET A 1 9.39 40.95 44.63
CA MET A 1 10.21 40.97 43.40
C MET A 1 10.29 39.61 42.69
N MET A 2 9.81 38.51 43.26
CA MET A 2 9.88 37.12 42.72
C MET A 2 8.81 36.76 41.66
N ARG A 3 7.73 37.50 41.53
CA ARG A 3 6.59 37.15 40.63
C ARG A 3 6.82 37.42 39.14
N ARG A 4 7.87 38.17 38.76
CA ARG A 4 8.15 38.52 37.34
C ARG A 4 9.10 37.55 36.62
N LEU A 5 9.81 36.70 37.35
CA LEU A 5 10.74 35.71 36.79
C LEU A 5 10.07 34.37 36.37
N PHE A 6 8.86 34.09 36.90
CA PHE A 6 8.15 32.83 36.59
C PHE A 6 7.51 32.82 35.18
N LYS A 7 7.22 33.95 34.59
CA LYS A 7 6.58 34.03 33.27
C LYS A 7 7.50 33.62 32.12
N PRO A 8 8.78 34.03 32.04
CA PRO A 8 9.67 33.57 30.98
C PRO A 8 10.10 32.14 31.15
N ALA A 9 10.22 31.61 32.36
CA ALA A 9 10.58 30.22 32.61
C ALA A 9 9.47 29.24 32.18
N ALA A 10 8.20 29.57 32.42
CA ALA A 10 7.06 28.79 31.97
C ALA A 10 6.90 28.80 30.44
N ALA A 11 7.21 29.90 29.77
CA ALA A 11 7.19 30.00 28.31
C ALA A 11 8.31 29.15 27.66
N LEU A 12 9.52 29.15 28.25
CA LEU A 12 10.63 28.32 27.81
C LEU A 12 10.36 26.82 27.99
N LEU A 13 9.72 26.43 29.09
CA LEU A 13 9.32 25.03 29.34
C LEU A 13 8.24 24.58 28.36
N ALA A 14 7.28 25.44 28.00
CA ALA A 14 6.25 25.14 27.02
C ALA A 14 6.82 25.00 25.59
N LEU A 15 7.82 25.81 25.20
CA LEU A 15 8.52 25.66 23.92
C LEU A 15 9.34 24.36 23.84
N ALA A 16 9.94 23.90 24.94
CA ALA A 16 10.70 22.67 24.98
C ALA A 16 9.82 21.41 24.82
N LEU A 17 8.54 21.48 25.21
CA LEU A 17 7.58 20.37 25.06
C LEU A 17 7.02 20.24 23.64
N LEU A 18 7.12 21.25 22.78
CA LEU A 18 6.65 21.22 21.39
C LEU A 18 7.63 20.58 20.41
N GLY A 19 8.88 20.35 20.80
CA GLY A 19 9.93 19.77 19.96
C GLY A 19 9.96 18.24 19.92
N GLY A 20 9.08 17.52 20.63
CA GLY A 20 9.25 16.10 20.98
C GLY A 20 8.71 15.05 20.00
N CYS A 21 8.11 15.37 18.86
CA CYS A 21 7.38 14.39 18.06
C CYS A 21 7.87 14.13 16.63
N ALA A 22 9.04 14.61 16.23
CA ALA A 22 9.60 14.28 14.92
C ALA A 22 10.78 13.29 15.06
N GLY A 23 10.48 12.03 15.34
CA GLY A 23 11.48 10.97 15.17
C GLY A 23 11.95 10.91 13.70
N PRO A 24 13.25 10.72 13.41
CA PRO A 24 13.74 10.61 12.04
C PRO A 24 13.02 9.45 11.35
N ARG A 25 12.31 9.73 10.24
CA ARG A 25 11.76 8.68 9.38
C ARG A 25 12.94 7.87 8.84
N LYS A 26 13.01 6.60 9.19
CA LYS A 26 14.04 5.70 8.65
C LYS A 26 13.79 5.57 7.14
N ASN A 27 14.72 6.04 6.33
CA ASN A 27 14.66 5.82 4.89
C ASN A 27 14.88 4.34 4.58
N LEU A 28 14.14 3.79 3.64
CA LEU A 28 14.36 2.43 3.14
C LEU A 28 15.70 2.36 2.41
N ASP A 29 16.38 1.23 2.56
CA ASP A 29 17.57 0.92 1.77
C ASP A 29 17.14 0.28 0.43
N TYR A 30 17.39 0.97 -0.66
CA TYR A 30 17.08 0.53 -2.02
C TYR A 30 18.26 -0.14 -2.74
N THR A 31 19.34 -0.45 -2.06
CA THR A 31 20.54 -1.05 -2.68
C THR A 31 20.19 -2.35 -3.43
N ALA A 32 19.48 -3.26 -2.78
CA ALA A 32 19.03 -4.51 -3.40
C ALA A 32 18.07 -4.26 -4.57
N PHE A 33 17.14 -3.30 -4.43
CA PHE A 33 16.20 -2.95 -5.48
C PHE A 33 16.92 -2.41 -6.74
N LYS A 34 17.83 -1.46 -6.53
CA LYS A 34 18.64 -0.86 -7.61
C LYS A 34 19.56 -1.87 -8.28
N ALA A 35 20.01 -2.90 -7.56
CA ALA A 35 20.79 -4.01 -8.12
C ALA A 35 19.93 -4.98 -8.94
N ALA A 36 18.74 -5.34 -8.44
CA ALA A 36 17.83 -6.30 -9.07
C ALA A 36 17.18 -5.75 -10.35
N ARG A 37 16.79 -4.46 -10.37
CA ARG A 37 16.15 -3.77 -11.51
C ARG A 37 15.00 -4.57 -12.12
N PRO A 38 13.96 -4.94 -11.35
CA PRO A 38 12.87 -5.75 -11.88
C PRO A 38 12.12 -5.01 -12.98
N HIS A 39 11.82 -5.70 -14.09
CA HIS A 39 11.02 -5.22 -15.21
C HIS A 39 9.57 -5.68 -15.12
N SER A 40 9.36 -6.87 -14.56
CA SER A 40 8.07 -7.53 -14.47
C SER A 40 7.75 -7.92 -13.03
N ILE A 41 6.47 -7.74 -12.67
CA ILE A 41 5.95 -8.06 -11.34
C ILE A 41 4.85 -9.10 -11.46
N LEU A 42 5.02 -10.21 -10.74
CA LEU A 42 4.01 -11.21 -10.47
C LEU A 42 3.25 -10.78 -9.20
N VAL A 43 1.98 -10.47 -9.31
CA VAL A 43 1.12 -10.20 -8.15
C VAL A 43 0.51 -11.51 -7.68
N LEU A 44 0.83 -11.92 -6.45
CA LEU A 44 0.20 -13.08 -5.83
C LEU A 44 -1.18 -12.70 -5.25
N PRO A 45 -2.15 -13.62 -5.20
CA PRO A 45 -3.41 -13.39 -4.51
C PRO A 45 -3.17 -12.90 -3.08
N PRO A 46 -3.72 -11.73 -2.69
CA PRO A 46 -3.54 -11.15 -1.37
C PRO A 46 -4.00 -12.08 -0.24
N VAL A 47 -3.15 -12.27 0.76
CA VAL A 47 -3.53 -12.98 1.99
C VAL A 47 -4.49 -12.08 2.77
N ASN A 48 -5.68 -12.60 3.06
CA ASN A 48 -6.73 -11.87 3.78
C ASN A 48 -6.76 -12.28 5.25
N GLU A 49 -6.49 -11.34 6.15
CA GLU A 49 -6.63 -11.48 7.60
C GLU A 49 -7.88 -10.74 8.13
N SER A 50 -8.65 -10.09 7.24
CA SER A 50 -9.91 -9.45 7.60
C SER A 50 -11.07 -10.47 7.61
N PRO A 51 -12.19 -10.16 8.28
CA PRO A 51 -13.37 -11.03 8.26
C PRO A 51 -14.14 -11.01 6.93
N ASP A 52 -13.88 -10.06 6.04
CA ASP A 52 -14.60 -9.92 4.78
C ASP A 52 -13.93 -10.74 3.67
N VAL A 53 -14.67 -11.71 3.13
CA VAL A 53 -14.16 -12.64 2.11
C VAL A 53 -13.87 -11.98 0.77
N SER A 54 -14.44 -10.81 0.50
CA SER A 54 -14.22 -10.08 -0.76
C SER A 54 -12.86 -9.39 -0.85
N ALA A 55 -12.20 -9.17 0.29
CA ALA A 55 -10.97 -8.39 0.42
C ALA A 55 -9.85 -8.80 -0.54
N THR A 56 -9.60 -10.12 -0.70
CA THR A 56 -8.56 -10.64 -1.59
C THR A 56 -8.75 -10.14 -3.02
N TYR A 57 -9.91 -10.41 -3.60
CA TYR A 57 -10.14 -10.08 -5.02
C TYR A 57 -10.41 -8.61 -5.26
N SER A 58 -11.04 -7.92 -4.30
CA SER A 58 -11.20 -6.47 -4.35
C SER A 58 -9.85 -5.77 -4.44
N LEU A 59 -8.90 -6.09 -3.56
CA LEU A 59 -7.58 -5.48 -3.61
C LEU A 59 -6.78 -5.96 -4.83
N MET A 60 -6.81 -7.27 -5.16
CA MET A 60 -6.09 -7.83 -6.30
C MET A 60 -6.45 -7.15 -7.63
N SER A 61 -7.71 -6.78 -7.82
CA SER A 61 -8.16 -6.07 -9.03
C SER A 61 -7.63 -4.64 -9.15
N GLN A 62 -7.24 -4.02 -8.03
CA GLN A 62 -6.80 -2.62 -7.95
C GLN A 62 -5.28 -2.43 -8.06
N VAL A 63 -4.48 -3.48 -7.85
CA VAL A 63 -3.01 -3.35 -7.76
C VAL A 63 -2.33 -3.16 -9.12
N THR A 64 -2.95 -3.60 -10.20
CA THR A 64 -2.37 -3.52 -11.55
C THR A 64 -2.14 -2.08 -11.99
N PHE A 65 -3.11 -1.20 -11.76
CA PHE A 65 -3.06 0.18 -12.20
C PHE A 65 -1.86 0.96 -11.63
N PRO A 66 -1.68 1.09 -10.29
CA PRO A 66 -0.56 1.85 -9.74
C PRO A 66 0.82 1.27 -10.09
N LEU A 67 0.94 -0.05 -10.23
CA LEU A 67 2.19 -0.68 -10.66
C LEU A 67 2.52 -0.40 -12.13
N ALA A 68 1.52 -0.43 -13.01
CA ALA A 68 1.69 -0.10 -14.43
C ALA A 68 2.05 1.37 -14.61
N GLU A 69 1.41 2.29 -13.88
CA GLU A 69 1.74 3.73 -13.86
C GLU A 69 3.14 3.99 -13.29
N ALA A 70 3.58 3.18 -12.32
CA ALA A 70 4.95 3.23 -11.84
C ALA A 70 5.99 2.75 -12.89
N GLY A 71 5.55 2.11 -13.98
CA GLY A 71 6.40 1.72 -15.11
C GLY A 71 6.80 0.24 -15.12
N TYR A 72 6.06 -0.64 -14.46
CA TYR A 72 6.30 -2.09 -14.48
C TYR A 72 5.39 -2.81 -15.47
N TYR A 73 5.87 -3.95 -15.98
CA TYR A 73 4.99 -4.94 -16.57
C TYR A 73 4.35 -5.76 -15.45
N VAL A 74 3.04 -5.73 -15.37
CA VAL A 74 2.30 -6.55 -14.40
C VAL A 74 1.72 -7.77 -15.09
N MET A 75 2.04 -8.95 -14.56
CA MET A 75 1.44 -10.20 -15.06
C MET A 75 -0.08 -10.13 -14.90
N PRO A 76 -0.89 -10.56 -15.91
CA PRO A 76 -2.34 -10.52 -15.81
C PRO A 76 -2.84 -11.28 -14.58
N VAL A 77 -3.35 -10.56 -13.59
CA VAL A 77 -3.68 -11.12 -12.26
C VAL A 77 -4.70 -12.26 -12.33
N ALA A 78 -5.66 -12.19 -13.25
CA ALA A 78 -6.64 -13.26 -13.44
C ALA A 78 -6.00 -14.57 -13.97
N LEU A 79 -5.03 -14.47 -14.86
CA LEU A 79 -4.30 -15.66 -15.37
C LEU A 79 -3.38 -16.24 -14.30
N VAL A 80 -2.78 -15.40 -13.48
CA VAL A 80 -1.96 -15.85 -12.34
C VAL A 80 -2.82 -16.64 -11.35
N ASP A 81 -3.96 -16.09 -10.93
CA ASP A 81 -4.89 -16.75 -10.02
C ASP A 81 -5.41 -18.08 -10.60
N GLU A 82 -5.82 -18.07 -11.86
CA GLU A 82 -6.27 -19.28 -12.54
C GLU A 82 -5.18 -20.35 -12.65
N THR A 83 -3.93 -19.94 -12.91
CA THR A 83 -2.80 -20.88 -12.94
C THR A 83 -2.60 -21.59 -11.61
N PHE A 84 -2.73 -20.88 -10.49
CA PHE A 84 -2.65 -21.50 -9.18
C PHE A 84 -3.81 -22.46 -8.93
N LYS A 85 -5.05 -22.06 -9.25
CA LYS A 85 -6.24 -22.89 -9.10
C LYS A 85 -6.17 -24.19 -9.90
N GLN A 86 -5.73 -24.13 -11.15
CA GLN A 86 -5.55 -25.32 -12.02
C GLN A 86 -4.47 -26.27 -11.49
N ASN A 87 -3.55 -25.78 -10.67
CA ASN A 87 -2.54 -26.59 -9.99
C ASN A 87 -2.93 -26.98 -8.54
N GLY A 88 -4.20 -26.81 -8.17
CA GLY A 88 -4.74 -27.22 -6.87
C GLY A 88 -4.48 -26.25 -5.72
N LEU A 89 -3.89 -25.09 -6.00
CA LEU A 89 -3.61 -24.05 -4.99
C LEU A 89 -4.74 -23.01 -5.00
N ASN A 90 -5.69 -23.16 -4.07
CA ASN A 90 -6.87 -22.31 -3.97
C ASN A 90 -6.83 -21.33 -2.80
N ASN A 91 -5.78 -21.39 -1.98
CA ASN A 91 -5.63 -20.59 -0.78
C ASN A 91 -4.46 -19.62 -0.91
N ALA A 92 -4.71 -18.31 -0.75
CA ALA A 92 -3.68 -17.28 -0.85
C ALA A 92 -2.52 -17.48 0.14
N ALA A 93 -2.79 -18.00 1.35
CA ALA A 93 -1.75 -18.30 2.32
C ALA A 93 -0.83 -19.44 1.85
N GLU A 94 -1.36 -20.48 1.22
CA GLU A 94 -0.57 -21.56 0.61
C GLU A 94 0.22 -21.05 -0.61
N ILE A 95 -0.42 -20.27 -1.47
CA ILE A 95 0.24 -19.64 -2.63
C ILE A 95 1.43 -18.78 -2.18
N SER A 96 1.30 -18.05 -1.07
CA SER A 96 2.37 -17.21 -0.53
C SER A 96 3.59 -18.01 -0.04
N GLN A 97 3.47 -19.31 0.18
CA GLN A 97 4.55 -20.19 0.59
C GLN A 97 5.28 -20.84 -0.60
N VAL A 98 4.81 -20.65 -1.84
CA VAL A 98 5.48 -21.19 -3.02
C VAL A 98 6.88 -20.57 -3.15
N PRO A 99 7.95 -21.38 -3.25
CA PRO A 99 9.31 -20.86 -3.33
C PRO A 99 9.51 -19.89 -4.50
N ALA A 100 10.26 -18.82 -4.29
CA ALA A 100 10.54 -17.79 -5.30
C ALA A 100 11.09 -18.38 -6.61
N ALA A 101 12.01 -19.32 -6.53
CA ALA A 101 12.56 -20.02 -7.70
C ALA A 101 11.48 -20.77 -8.50
N LYS A 102 10.47 -21.34 -7.82
CA LYS A 102 9.35 -22.02 -8.47
C LYS A 102 8.42 -21.03 -9.16
N LEU A 103 8.09 -19.92 -8.49
CA LEU A 103 7.32 -18.82 -9.09
C LEU A 103 8.02 -18.28 -10.35
N ARG A 104 9.34 -18.07 -10.28
CA ARG A 104 10.14 -17.64 -11.44
C ARG A 104 10.06 -18.66 -12.59
N SER A 105 10.18 -19.95 -12.28
CA SER A 105 10.17 -21.00 -13.33
C SER A 105 8.81 -21.12 -14.03
N ILE A 106 7.70 -20.84 -13.33
CA ILE A 106 6.34 -20.94 -13.89
C ILE A 106 5.99 -19.68 -14.68
N PHE A 107 6.21 -18.50 -14.09
CA PHE A 107 5.70 -17.24 -14.63
C PHE A 107 6.75 -16.43 -15.40
N GLY A 108 8.05 -16.68 -15.21
CA GLY A 108 9.13 -15.93 -15.86
C GLY A 108 9.26 -14.48 -15.38
N ALA A 109 8.58 -14.10 -14.29
CA ALA A 109 8.64 -12.75 -13.74
C ALA A 109 9.96 -12.49 -12.99
N ASP A 110 10.35 -11.21 -12.90
CA ASP A 110 11.56 -10.80 -12.19
C ASP A 110 11.34 -10.72 -10.69
N ALA A 111 10.21 -10.17 -10.27
CA ALA A 111 9.85 -10.01 -8.87
C ALA A 111 8.42 -10.47 -8.59
N ALA A 112 8.13 -10.87 -7.35
CA ALA A 112 6.78 -11.13 -6.87
C ALA A 112 6.36 -10.11 -5.82
N LEU A 113 5.13 -9.64 -5.92
CA LEU A 113 4.46 -8.80 -4.94
C LEU A 113 3.59 -9.69 -4.04
N TYR A 114 3.94 -9.72 -2.77
CA TYR A 114 3.16 -10.34 -1.70
C TYR A 114 2.36 -9.26 -1.01
N VAL A 115 1.06 -9.43 -0.92
CA VAL A 115 0.16 -8.48 -0.27
C VAL A 115 -0.61 -9.17 0.84
N LYS A 116 -0.79 -8.48 1.94
CA LYS A 116 -1.60 -8.90 3.08
C LYS A 116 -2.61 -7.81 3.41
N VAL A 117 -3.88 -8.17 3.46
CA VAL A 117 -4.98 -7.29 3.89
C VAL A 117 -5.26 -7.56 5.35
N THR A 118 -5.05 -6.56 6.19
CA THR A 118 -5.27 -6.66 7.65
C THR A 118 -6.62 -6.11 8.08
N ASP A 119 -7.12 -5.12 7.35
CA ASP A 119 -8.46 -4.56 7.56
C ASP A 119 -9.17 -4.39 6.22
N TYR A 120 -10.44 -4.76 6.16
CA TYR A 120 -11.32 -4.53 5.02
C TYR A 120 -12.78 -4.48 5.46
N GLY A 121 -13.52 -3.47 4.99
CA GLY A 121 -14.95 -3.32 5.21
C GLY A 121 -15.33 -2.24 6.23
N THR A 122 -16.61 -2.20 6.56
CA THR A 122 -17.18 -1.15 7.41
C THR A 122 -17.06 -1.49 8.89
N LYS A 123 -16.44 -0.59 9.65
CA LYS A 123 -16.39 -0.62 11.11
C LYS A 123 -17.44 0.32 11.69
N TYR A 124 -18.33 -0.22 12.51
CA TYR A 124 -19.38 0.53 13.18
C TYR A 124 -18.85 1.05 14.52
N MET A 125 -18.97 2.35 14.72
CA MET A 125 -18.66 3.04 15.97
C MET A 125 -19.96 3.65 16.52
N VAL A 126 -19.99 4.02 17.82
CA VAL A 126 -21.19 4.46 18.51
C VAL A 126 -21.91 5.66 17.84
N LEU A 127 -21.16 6.55 17.18
CA LEU A 127 -21.71 7.77 16.55
C LEU A 127 -21.43 7.87 15.04
N SER A 128 -20.70 6.92 14.46
CA SER A 128 -20.32 6.95 13.04
C SER A 128 -20.01 5.55 12.52
N SER A 129 -19.88 5.41 11.23
CA SER A 129 -19.34 4.20 10.59
C SER A 129 -18.29 4.61 9.57
N ALA A 130 -17.20 3.86 9.50
CA ALA A 130 -16.14 4.08 8.52
C ALA A 130 -15.81 2.79 7.80
N THR A 131 -15.72 2.85 6.48
CA THR A 131 -15.16 1.77 5.69
C THR A 131 -13.64 1.96 5.64
N ILE A 132 -12.89 0.95 6.07
CA ILE A 132 -11.44 1.00 6.19
C ILE A 132 -10.84 -0.16 5.40
N VAL A 133 -9.78 0.12 4.67
CA VAL A 133 -8.93 -0.90 4.06
C VAL A 133 -7.48 -0.62 4.45
N THR A 134 -6.83 -1.62 5.03
CA THR A 134 -5.42 -1.57 5.41
C THR A 134 -4.70 -2.75 4.79
N ALA A 135 -3.58 -2.48 4.12
CA ALA A 135 -2.76 -3.51 3.50
C ALA A 135 -1.27 -3.24 3.72
N THR A 136 -0.52 -4.34 3.79
CA THR A 136 0.94 -4.35 3.75
C THR A 136 1.40 -5.09 2.50
N ALA A 137 2.58 -4.74 1.98
CA ALA A 137 3.15 -5.45 0.84
C ALA A 137 4.66 -5.60 0.97
N SER A 138 5.18 -6.64 0.33
CA SER A 138 6.60 -6.83 0.09
C SER A 138 6.86 -7.24 -1.36
N LEU A 139 7.88 -6.63 -1.97
CA LEU A 139 8.37 -6.98 -3.29
C LEU A 139 9.63 -7.83 -3.12
N VAL A 140 9.64 -9.03 -3.70
CA VAL A 140 10.73 -10.00 -3.56
C VAL A 140 11.29 -10.33 -4.93
N ASP A 141 12.62 -10.26 -5.08
CA ASP A 141 13.32 -10.71 -6.28
C ASP A 141 13.19 -12.23 -6.42
N LEU A 142 12.63 -12.69 -7.52
CA LEU A 142 12.39 -14.12 -7.75
C LEU A 142 13.67 -14.90 -8.15
N LYS A 143 14.75 -14.20 -8.46
CA LYS A 143 16.04 -14.82 -8.75
C LYS A 143 16.80 -15.18 -7.48
N THR A 144 16.78 -14.30 -6.50
CA THR A 144 17.60 -14.42 -5.27
C THR A 144 16.78 -14.72 -4.01
N GLY A 145 15.46 -14.47 -4.03
CA GLY A 145 14.59 -14.50 -2.87
C GLY A 145 14.75 -13.28 -1.95
N THR A 146 15.52 -12.27 -2.38
CA THR A 146 15.78 -11.07 -1.56
C THR A 146 14.58 -10.15 -1.57
N THR A 147 14.19 -9.64 -0.40
CA THR A 147 13.18 -8.57 -0.30
C THR A 147 13.78 -7.27 -0.80
N LEU A 148 13.16 -6.70 -1.84
CA LEU A 148 13.57 -5.45 -2.47
C LEU A 148 12.94 -4.23 -1.83
N TRP A 149 11.69 -4.37 -1.39
CA TRP A 149 10.91 -3.27 -0.82
C TRP A 149 9.79 -3.82 0.08
N THR A 150 9.41 -3.02 1.07
CA THR A 150 8.23 -3.26 1.90
C THR A 150 7.47 -1.95 2.10
N GLY A 151 6.14 -2.05 2.16
CA GLY A 151 5.29 -0.90 2.38
C GLY A 151 4.02 -1.24 3.13
N SER A 152 3.34 -0.21 3.62
CA SER A 152 2.01 -0.32 4.21
C SER A 152 1.20 0.93 3.88
N ALA A 153 -0.09 0.75 3.68
CA ALA A 153 -1.02 1.86 3.51
C ALA A 153 -2.39 1.52 4.11
N SER A 154 -3.08 2.57 4.49
CA SER A 154 -4.48 2.51 4.91
C SER A 154 -5.26 3.63 4.25
N ALA A 155 -6.55 3.39 4.00
CA ALA A 155 -7.50 4.40 3.59
C ALA A 155 -8.84 4.19 4.32
N SER A 156 -9.58 5.28 4.50
CA SER A 156 -10.88 5.29 5.14
C SER A 156 -11.87 6.19 4.41
N SER A 157 -13.15 5.79 4.40
CA SER A 157 -14.23 6.61 3.84
C SER A 157 -14.44 7.95 4.57
N GLU A 158 -13.96 8.05 5.81
CA GLU A 158 -14.06 9.26 6.62
C GLU A 158 -12.90 10.25 6.38
N GLU A 159 -11.91 9.88 5.57
CA GLU A 159 -10.83 10.79 5.21
C GLU A 159 -11.35 11.92 4.30
N GLY A 160 -11.03 13.17 4.69
CA GLY A 160 -11.46 14.37 3.96
C GLY A 160 -12.70 15.07 4.55
N GLN A 161 -13.29 14.56 5.61
CA GLN A 161 -14.26 15.31 6.41
C GLN A 161 -13.60 16.38 7.29
N ASN A 162 -12.31 16.18 7.63
CA ASN A 162 -11.49 17.18 8.33
C ASN A 162 -10.48 17.80 7.34
N ASN A 163 -10.76 19.04 6.93
CA ASN A 163 -10.03 19.84 5.94
C ASN A 163 -8.63 20.30 6.39
N ASN A 164 -7.75 19.41 6.86
CA ASN A 164 -6.38 19.80 7.21
C ASN A 164 -5.34 18.75 6.73
N GLY A 165 -4.92 18.85 5.46
CA GLY A 165 -3.66 18.25 5.06
C GLY A 165 -3.60 17.42 3.78
N GLY A 166 -4.64 17.34 2.97
CA GLY A 166 -4.58 16.70 1.66
C GLY A 166 -4.42 17.73 0.54
N GLY A 167 -3.28 17.73 -0.16
CA GLY A 167 -3.12 18.53 -1.38
C GLY A 167 -4.17 18.20 -2.44
N ILE A 168 -4.12 18.86 -3.61
CA ILE A 168 -5.08 18.75 -4.72
C ILE A 168 -5.39 17.28 -5.09
N ILE A 169 -4.43 16.38 -4.99
CA ILE A 169 -4.60 14.94 -5.23
C ILE A 169 -5.55 14.30 -4.19
N GLY A 170 -5.44 14.68 -2.91
CA GLY A 170 -6.33 14.20 -1.85
C GLY A 170 -7.77 14.68 -2.04
N MET A 171 -8.00 15.92 -2.51
CA MET A 171 -9.32 16.46 -2.80
C MET A 171 -10.04 15.74 -3.95
N LEU A 172 -9.35 15.46 -5.04
CA LEU A 172 -9.92 14.76 -6.21
C LEU A 172 -10.31 13.32 -5.84
N ILE A 173 -9.49 12.63 -5.05
CA ILE A 173 -9.78 11.27 -4.57
C ILE A 173 -11.02 11.30 -3.67
N THR A 174 -11.14 12.26 -2.76
CA THR A 174 -12.28 12.34 -1.81
C THR A 174 -13.62 12.59 -2.50
N ALA A 175 -13.65 13.43 -3.53
CA ALA A 175 -14.88 13.72 -4.29
C ALA A 175 -15.37 12.50 -5.09
N ALA A 176 -14.45 11.78 -5.74
CA ALA A 176 -14.76 10.56 -6.49
C ALA A 176 -15.26 9.43 -5.55
N VAL A 177 -14.65 9.27 -4.39
CA VAL A 177 -15.01 8.23 -3.40
C VAL A 177 -16.43 8.40 -2.89
N LYS A 178 -16.85 9.62 -2.50
CA LYS A 178 -18.22 9.86 -2.00
C LYS A 178 -19.30 9.52 -3.02
N GLN A 179 -19.03 9.75 -4.31
CA GLN A 179 -20.00 9.45 -5.37
C GLN A 179 -20.09 7.95 -5.68
N ILE A 180 -19.00 7.21 -5.53
CA ILE A 180 -18.93 5.76 -5.84
C ILE A 180 -19.43 4.92 -4.66
N ILE A 181 -19.16 5.29 -3.40
CA ILE A 181 -19.62 4.56 -2.21
C ILE A 181 -21.16 4.46 -2.15
N ASN A 182 -21.86 5.50 -2.57
CA ASN A 182 -23.32 5.52 -2.56
C ASN A 182 -23.98 4.62 -3.62
N SER A 183 -23.21 4.07 -4.57
CA SER A 183 -23.72 3.25 -5.68
C SER A 183 -23.20 1.80 -5.67
N SER A 184 -22.28 1.46 -4.78
CA SER A 184 -21.64 0.13 -4.73
C SER A 184 -22.19 -0.73 -3.59
N SER A 185 -22.49 -2.00 -3.89
CA SER A 185 -22.83 -3.00 -2.88
C SER A 185 -21.64 -3.39 -1.98
N ASP A 186 -20.40 -3.14 -2.44
CA ASP A 186 -19.16 -3.31 -1.70
C ASP A 186 -18.50 -1.95 -1.45
N ALA A 187 -18.75 -1.37 -0.27
CA ALA A 187 -18.15 -0.10 0.13
C ALA A 187 -16.62 -0.17 0.32
N GLY A 188 -16.07 -1.36 0.50
CA GLY A 188 -14.62 -1.60 0.61
C GLY A 188 -13.88 -1.44 -0.71
N TYR A 189 -14.52 -1.76 -1.84
CA TYR A 189 -13.89 -1.76 -3.15
C TYR A 189 -13.26 -0.41 -3.57
N PRO A 190 -13.94 0.74 -3.50
CA PRO A 190 -13.32 2.02 -3.81
C PRO A 190 -12.23 2.41 -2.82
N ILE A 191 -12.36 2.04 -1.54
CA ILE A 191 -11.33 2.28 -0.52
C ILE A 191 -10.10 1.42 -0.79
N ALA A 192 -10.28 0.17 -1.25
CA ALA A 192 -9.18 -0.70 -1.68
C ALA A 192 -8.38 -0.08 -2.84
N GLY A 193 -9.06 0.61 -3.77
CA GLY A 193 -8.41 1.37 -4.84
C GLY A 193 -7.49 2.48 -4.33
N ILE A 194 -7.97 3.25 -3.35
CA ILE A 194 -7.16 4.31 -2.71
C ILE A 194 -5.99 3.71 -1.95
N THR A 195 -6.24 2.65 -1.17
CA THR A 195 -5.19 1.94 -0.41
C THR A 195 -4.12 1.41 -1.36
N SER A 196 -4.52 0.77 -2.46
CA SER A 196 -3.63 0.26 -3.49
C SER A 196 -2.78 1.36 -4.13
N ALA A 197 -3.40 2.49 -4.50
CA ALA A 197 -2.70 3.63 -5.06
C ALA A 197 -1.67 4.21 -4.07
N ARG A 198 -2.03 4.38 -2.80
CA ARG A 198 -1.11 4.85 -1.75
C ARG A 198 0.05 3.90 -1.49
N LEU A 199 -0.24 2.60 -1.54
CA LEU A 199 0.74 1.56 -1.25
C LEU A 199 1.76 1.42 -2.38
N LEU A 200 1.30 1.43 -3.64
CA LEU A 200 2.07 0.94 -4.79
C LEU A 200 2.50 2.04 -5.78
N SER A 201 2.05 3.29 -5.63
CA SER A 201 2.52 4.38 -6.48
C SER A 201 3.99 4.71 -6.18
N ALA A 202 4.75 5.03 -7.23
CA ALA A 202 6.13 5.51 -7.11
C ALA A 202 6.20 7.03 -6.87
N GLY A 203 7.37 7.55 -6.50
CA GLY A 203 7.65 8.99 -6.46
C GLY A 203 7.31 9.70 -5.15
N HIS A 204 7.10 8.96 -4.06
CA HIS A 204 6.98 9.52 -2.72
C HIS A 204 7.98 8.84 -1.74
N PRO A 205 8.25 9.42 -0.56
CA PRO A 205 9.21 8.85 0.37
C PRO A 205 8.87 7.40 0.75
N ASN A 206 9.86 6.51 0.70
CA ASN A 206 9.75 5.09 0.97
C ASN A 206 8.80 4.31 0.03
N ALA A 207 8.45 4.88 -1.13
CA ALA A 207 7.66 4.25 -2.17
C ALA A 207 8.40 3.14 -2.94
N LEU A 208 7.69 2.44 -3.81
CA LEU A 208 8.33 1.69 -4.89
C LEU A 208 9.15 2.65 -5.77
N LEU A 209 10.31 2.21 -6.25
CA LEU A 209 11.06 2.98 -7.26
C LEU A 209 10.33 2.92 -8.61
N TYR A 210 10.59 3.89 -9.48
CA TYR A 210 10.06 3.85 -10.83
C TYR A 210 10.61 2.67 -11.63
N GLY A 211 9.72 1.96 -12.30
CA GLY A 211 10.06 0.84 -13.18
C GLY A 211 10.59 1.28 -14.54
N PRO A 212 11.18 0.34 -15.32
CA PRO A 212 11.91 0.65 -16.56
C PRO A 212 11.09 1.30 -17.68
N ARG A 213 9.75 1.22 -17.61
CA ARG A 213 8.85 1.84 -18.59
C ARG A 213 8.41 3.25 -18.21
N SER A 214 8.75 3.69 -17.00
CA SER A 214 8.45 5.05 -16.56
C SER A 214 9.43 6.05 -17.18
N PRO A 215 8.97 7.21 -17.64
CA PRO A 215 9.86 8.30 -18.07
C PRO A 215 10.73 8.85 -16.91
N ARG A 216 10.37 8.48 -15.66
CA ARG A 216 11.11 8.86 -14.45
C ARG A 216 12.05 7.78 -13.95
N TYR A 217 12.26 6.70 -14.71
CA TYR A 217 13.14 5.61 -14.31
C TYR A 217 14.54 6.13 -13.94
N GLY A 218 15.03 5.74 -12.76
CA GLY A 218 16.36 6.12 -12.25
C GLY A 218 16.47 7.54 -11.70
N THR A 219 15.35 8.25 -11.50
CA THR A 219 15.35 9.59 -10.87
C THR A 219 15.09 9.56 -9.36
N ASP A 220 14.85 8.37 -8.79
CA ASP A 220 14.52 8.10 -7.38
C ASP A 220 15.57 7.23 -6.64
#